data_41a08c8cae53fbf0a06a38ee89c8b3f4
#
_entry.id   41a08c8cae53fbf0a06a38ee89c8b3f4
#
_cell.length_a   1.000
_cell.length_b   1.000
_cell.length_c   1.000
_cell.angle_alpha   90.00
_cell.angle_beta   90.00
_cell.angle_gamma   90.00
#
_symmetry.space_group_name_H-M   'P 1'
#
loop_
_entity.id
_entity.type
_entity.pdbx_description
1 polymer ?
#
loop_
_entity_poly.entity_id
_entity_poly.type
_entity_poly.pdbx_seq_one_letter_code
_entity_poly.pdbx_strand_id
1 'polypeptide(L)'
;MPIHRIGLIGDFDPEVVAHRAIPLAVELAASDCAFSISADWMPTEYLRTASEKVLQGFAGFWCVPGGPYRDMDGALRTIRFAREKRCPFLGTCGGFQHAAIE
;
A
#
# COMPACT_ATOMS: atom_id res chain seq x y z
N MET A 1 9.37 20.74 -4.23
CA MET A 1 9.43 19.40 -4.86
C MET A 1 8.15 18.66 -4.60
N PRO A 2 7.52 18.07 -5.61
CA PRO A 2 6.34 17.28 -5.36
C PRO A 2 6.68 16.05 -4.52
N ILE A 3 5.77 15.68 -3.64
CA ILE A 3 5.89 14.50 -2.82
C ILE A 3 5.15 13.35 -3.50
N HIS A 4 5.85 12.26 -3.73
CA HIS A 4 5.23 11.05 -4.25
C HIS A 4 4.75 10.21 -3.06
N ARG A 5 3.47 9.90 -3.04
CA ARG A 5 2.86 9.16 -1.94
C ARG A 5 2.72 7.70 -2.30
N ILE A 6 3.17 6.84 -1.40
CA ILE A 6 3.01 5.38 -1.53
C ILE A 6 1.97 4.96 -0.51
N GLY A 7 0.90 4.33 -0.98
CA GLY A 7 -0.13 3.79 -0.11
C GLY A 7 0.25 2.41 0.39
N LEU A 8 0.34 2.24 1.71
CA LEU A 8 0.61 0.94 2.31
C LEU A 8 -0.72 0.29 2.63
N ILE A 9 -1.12 -0.66 1.78
CA ILE A 9 -2.40 -1.38 1.94
C ILE A 9 -2.24 -2.41 3.04
N GLY A 10 -2.91 -2.21 4.16
CA GLY A 10 -2.87 -3.15 5.26
C GLY A 10 -3.27 -2.49 6.56
N ASP A 11 -3.43 -3.31 7.58
CA ASP A 11 -3.84 -2.86 8.90
C ASP A 11 -2.60 -2.84 9.80
N PHE A 12 -2.12 -1.65 10.12
CA PHE A 12 -0.87 -1.47 10.84
C PHE A 12 -0.92 -2.18 12.19
N ASP A 13 0.10 -2.99 12.44
CA ASP A 13 0.27 -3.71 13.70
C ASP A 13 1.73 -3.59 14.12
N PRO A 14 2.02 -2.88 15.24
CA PRO A 14 3.39 -2.69 15.69
C PRO A 14 4.08 -3.98 16.11
N GLU A 15 3.34 -5.07 16.33
CA GLU A 15 3.91 -6.37 16.65
C GLU A 15 4.45 -7.09 15.40
N VAL A 16 4.03 -6.67 14.19
CA VAL A 16 4.52 -7.25 12.96
C VAL A 16 5.81 -6.56 12.57
N VAL A 17 6.91 -7.29 12.52
CA VAL A 17 8.24 -6.72 12.22
C VAL A 17 8.23 -5.99 10.88
N ALA A 18 7.63 -6.58 9.86
CA ALA A 18 7.56 -5.96 8.54
C ALA A 18 6.84 -4.60 8.57
N HIS A 19 5.81 -4.46 9.42
CA HIS A 19 5.08 -3.20 9.51
C HIS A 19 5.95 -2.07 10.07
N ARG A 20 6.93 -2.40 10.90
CA ARG A 20 7.89 -1.39 11.41
C ARG A 20 9.00 -1.13 10.41
N ALA A 21 9.38 -2.14 9.64
CA ALA A 21 10.50 -2.06 8.70
C ALA A 21 10.13 -1.37 7.38
N ILE A 22 8.89 -1.54 6.90
CA ILE A 22 8.48 -1.03 5.59
C ILE A 22 8.60 0.49 5.47
N PRO A 23 8.11 1.30 6.42
CA PRO A 23 8.30 2.76 6.31
C PRO A 23 9.77 3.16 6.28
N LEU A 24 10.63 2.44 7.03
CA LEU A 24 12.06 2.71 7.02
C LEU A 24 12.69 2.34 5.67
N ALA A 25 12.21 1.25 5.06
CA ALA A 25 12.69 0.84 3.75
C ALA A 25 12.32 1.88 2.68
N VAL A 26 11.11 2.42 2.75
CA VAL A 26 10.68 3.49 1.84
C VAL A 26 11.54 4.73 2.02
N GLU A 27 11.82 5.10 3.25
CA GLU A 27 12.66 6.26 3.57
C GLU A 27 14.08 6.08 3.04
N LEU A 28 14.65 4.88 3.20
CA LEU A 28 15.97 4.54 2.68
C LEU A 28 16.01 4.62 1.15
N ALA A 29 15.00 4.09 0.48
CA ALA A 29 14.92 4.16 -0.97
C ALA A 29 14.79 5.61 -1.44
N ALA A 30 14.04 6.43 -0.72
CA ALA A 30 13.86 7.84 -1.06
C ALA A 30 15.20 8.60 -0.97
N SER A 31 16.07 8.23 -0.02
CA SER A 31 17.36 8.90 0.13
C SER A 31 18.30 8.65 -1.04
N ASP A 32 18.11 7.52 -1.74
CA ASP A 32 18.90 7.18 -2.93
C ASP A 32 18.30 7.76 -4.22
N CYS A 33 17.11 8.31 -4.15
CA CYS A 33 16.40 8.90 -5.28
C CYS A 33 16.36 10.41 -5.13
N ALA A 34 16.19 11.12 -6.27
CA ALA A 34 16.05 12.57 -6.25
C ALA A 34 14.59 12.98 -5.94
N PHE A 35 13.81 12.11 -5.30
CA PHE A 35 12.39 12.33 -5.05
C PHE A 35 12.11 12.41 -3.55
N SER A 36 11.12 13.23 -3.19
CA SER A 36 10.52 13.17 -1.87
C SER A 36 9.41 12.11 -1.91
N ILE A 37 9.49 11.12 -1.03
CA ILE A 37 8.53 10.02 -0.97
C ILE A 37 7.97 9.94 0.44
N SER A 38 6.66 9.80 0.55
CA SER A 38 6.01 9.52 1.82
C SER A 38 5.28 8.18 1.73
N ALA A 39 5.17 7.48 2.84
CA ALA A 39 4.43 6.23 2.94
C ALA A 39 3.26 6.45 3.89
N ASP A 40 2.05 6.20 3.41
CA ASP A 40 0.84 6.41 4.20
C ASP A 40 0.12 5.08 4.40
N TRP A 41 -0.15 4.72 5.64
CA TRP A 41 -0.92 3.53 5.94
C TRP A 41 -2.37 3.70 5.51
N MET A 42 -2.90 2.67 4.86
CA MET A 42 -4.27 2.65 4.37
C MET A 42 -4.99 1.43 4.95
N PRO A 43 -5.72 1.62 6.05
CA PRO A 43 -6.47 0.52 6.66
C PRO A 43 -7.45 -0.08 5.66
N THR A 44 -7.56 -1.41 5.68
CA THR A 44 -8.39 -2.11 4.69
C THR A 44 -9.87 -1.77 4.82
N GLU A 45 -10.34 -1.49 6.04
CA GLU A 45 -11.74 -1.07 6.25
C GLU A 45 -12.03 0.27 5.58
N TYR A 46 -11.08 1.21 5.67
CA TYR A 46 -11.19 2.51 4.98
C TYR A 46 -11.22 2.32 3.47
N LEU A 47 -10.40 1.41 2.95
CA LEU A 47 -10.29 1.19 1.50
C LEU A 47 -11.54 0.58 0.90
N ARG A 48 -12.38 -0.05 1.71
CA ARG A 48 -13.64 -0.60 1.23
C ARG A 48 -14.54 0.48 0.61
N THR A 49 -14.51 1.69 1.17
CA THR A 49 -15.38 2.79 0.75
C THR A 49 -14.63 4.01 0.22
N ALA A 50 -13.30 3.98 0.19
CA ALA A 50 -12.52 5.10 -0.30
C ALA A 50 -12.86 5.38 -1.77
N SER A 51 -12.96 6.66 -2.13
CA SER A 51 -13.27 7.05 -3.50
C SER A 51 -12.05 6.83 -4.42
N GLU A 52 -12.31 6.66 -5.72
CA GLU A 52 -11.21 6.57 -6.69
C GLU A 52 -10.36 7.82 -6.69
N LYS A 53 -10.96 8.97 -6.40
CA LYS A 53 -10.23 10.23 -6.34
C LYS A 53 -9.15 10.19 -5.25
N VAL A 54 -9.46 9.57 -4.11
CA VAL A 54 -8.47 9.39 -3.04
C VAL A 54 -7.35 8.48 -3.52
N LEU A 55 -7.69 7.37 -4.17
CA LEU A 55 -6.70 6.41 -4.66
C LEU A 55 -5.82 7.00 -5.76
N GLN A 56 -6.35 7.88 -6.57
CA GLN A 56 -5.59 8.55 -7.64
C GLN A 56 -4.49 9.47 -7.11
N GLY A 57 -4.56 9.86 -5.84
CA GLY A 57 -3.55 10.71 -5.21
C GLY A 57 -2.25 9.98 -4.89
N PHE A 58 -2.18 8.67 -5.10
CA PHE A 58 -1.00 7.88 -4.79
C PHE A 58 -0.19 7.56 -6.04
N ALA A 59 1.14 7.63 -5.91
CA ALA A 59 2.05 7.29 -7.00
C ALA A 59 2.20 5.77 -7.15
N GLY A 60 1.95 5.02 -6.09
CA GLY A 60 2.00 3.57 -6.12
C GLY A 60 1.45 2.99 -4.83
N PHE A 61 1.29 1.67 -4.82
CA PHE A 61 0.76 0.94 -3.67
C PHE A 61 1.65 -0.23 -3.30
N TRP A 62 1.78 -0.47 -2.01
CA TRP A 62 2.47 -1.64 -1.48
C TRP A 62 1.49 -2.38 -0.57
N CYS A 63 1.04 -3.55 -1.02
CA CYS A 63 0.19 -4.42 -0.21
C CYS A 63 1.10 -5.23 0.70
N VAL A 64 1.02 -4.96 2.00
CA VAL A 64 2.04 -5.36 2.97
C VAL A 64 1.78 -6.74 3.56
N PRO A 65 2.82 -7.40 4.14
CA PRO A 65 2.64 -8.64 4.86
C PRO A 65 1.77 -8.43 6.11
N GLY A 66 1.31 -9.51 6.66
CA GLY A 66 0.46 -9.52 7.82
C GLY A 66 -0.96 -9.84 7.41
N GLY A 67 -1.61 -10.55 8.21
CA GLY A 67 -2.97 -10.96 7.92
C GLY A 67 -3.51 -11.81 9.06
N PRO A 68 -4.77 -12.15 8.99
CA PRO A 68 -5.70 -11.71 7.94
C PRO A 68 -5.98 -10.21 8.00
N TYR A 69 -6.26 -9.61 6.85
CA TYR A 69 -6.69 -8.21 6.82
C TYR A 69 -8.08 -8.09 7.44
N ARG A 70 -8.35 -6.96 8.07
CA ARG A 70 -9.67 -6.70 8.68
C ARG A 70 -10.77 -6.65 7.63
N ASP A 71 -10.47 -6.15 6.44
CA ASP A 71 -11.41 -6.09 5.34
C ASP A 71 -10.70 -6.49 4.05
N MET A 72 -10.80 -7.78 3.70
CA MET A 72 -10.20 -8.31 2.49
C MET A 72 -10.74 -7.63 1.23
N ASP A 73 -12.03 -7.29 1.22
CA ASP A 73 -12.65 -6.63 0.08
C ASP A 73 -12.03 -5.25 -0.17
N GLY A 74 -11.70 -4.52 0.89
CA GLY A 74 -11.04 -3.24 0.77
C GLY A 74 -9.65 -3.37 0.13
N ALA A 75 -8.90 -4.39 0.55
CA ALA A 75 -7.60 -4.66 -0.04
C ALA A 75 -7.74 -5.06 -1.51
N LEU A 76 -8.63 -5.99 -1.82
CA LEU A 76 -8.83 -6.46 -3.19
C LEU A 76 -9.31 -5.33 -4.13
N ARG A 77 -10.19 -4.48 -3.62
CA ARG A 77 -10.69 -3.33 -4.39
C ARG A 77 -9.54 -2.38 -4.79
N THR A 78 -8.62 -2.14 -3.87
CA THR A 78 -7.49 -1.25 -4.13
C THR A 78 -6.48 -1.90 -5.07
N ILE A 79 -6.25 -3.20 -4.94
CA ILE A 79 -5.40 -3.95 -5.86
C ILE A 79 -5.99 -3.91 -7.27
N ARG A 80 -7.31 -4.08 -7.40
CA ARG A 80 -7.99 -3.98 -8.69
C ARG A 80 -7.81 -2.59 -9.28
N PHE A 81 -7.97 -1.55 -8.48
CA PHE A 81 -7.76 -0.17 -8.93
C PHE A 81 -6.36 -0.02 -9.51
N ALA A 82 -5.33 -0.49 -8.80
CA ALA A 82 -3.94 -0.38 -9.28
C ALA A 82 -3.74 -1.11 -10.59
N ARG A 83 -4.33 -2.30 -10.73
CA ARG A 83 -4.24 -3.09 -11.96
C ARG A 83 -4.93 -2.40 -13.12
N GLU A 84 -6.16 -1.93 -12.92
CA GLU A 84 -6.96 -1.31 -13.98
C GLU A 84 -6.42 0.06 -14.41
N LYS A 85 -5.86 0.81 -13.48
CA LYS A 85 -5.31 2.15 -13.75
C LYS A 85 -3.82 2.13 -14.04
N ARG A 86 -3.22 0.95 -14.12
CA ARG A 86 -1.77 0.77 -14.38
C ARG A 86 -0.92 1.54 -13.38
N CYS A 87 -1.34 1.58 -12.13
CA CYS A 87 -0.58 2.20 -11.06
C CYS A 87 0.49 1.23 -10.55
N PRO A 88 1.72 1.67 -10.28
CA PRO A 88 2.75 0.80 -9.74
C PRO A 88 2.27 0.08 -8.48
N PHE A 89 2.58 -1.20 -8.39
CA PHE A 89 2.10 -2.05 -7.31
C PHE A 89 3.16 -3.05 -6.88
N LEU A 90 3.31 -3.24 -5.58
CA LEU A 90 4.15 -4.27 -4.99
C LEU A 90 3.33 -5.05 -3.97
N GLY A 91 3.36 -6.36 -4.06
CA GLY A 91 2.71 -7.23 -3.09
C GLY A 91 3.73 -8.17 -2.46
N THR A 92 3.79 -8.21 -1.13
CA THR A 92 4.73 -9.08 -0.41
C THR A 92 3.98 -9.95 0.58
N CYS A 93 4.33 -11.23 0.66
CA CYS A 93 3.71 -12.23 1.54
C CYS A 93 2.19 -12.24 1.38
N GLY A 94 1.42 -11.84 2.40
CA GLY A 94 -0.04 -11.74 2.32
C GLY A 94 -0.52 -10.83 1.20
N GLY A 95 0.22 -9.75 0.94
CA GLY A 95 -0.07 -8.85 -0.17
C GLY A 95 0.06 -9.53 -1.53
N PHE A 96 1.07 -10.38 -1.70
CA PHE A 96 1.22 -11.19 -2.91
C PHE A 96 0.05 -12.15 -3.07
N GLN A 97 -0.34 -12.81 -1.98
CA GLN A 97 -1.45 -13.77 -2.01
C GLN A 97 -2.76 -13.10 -2.43
N HIS A 98 -3.04 -11.91 -1.91
CA HIS A 98 -4.25 -11.16 -2.27
C HIS A 98 -4.19 -10.66 -3.71
N ALA A 99 -3.02 -10.25 -4.18
CA ALA A 99 -2.86 -9.85 -5.58
C ALA A 99 -3.13 -11.03 -6.52
N ALA A 100 -2.73 -12.24 -6.13
CA ALA A 100 -2.98 -13.44 -6.92
C ALA A 100 -4.47 -13.79 -6.96
N ILE A 101 -5.22 -13.53 -5.89
CA ILE A 101 -6.67 -13.75 -5.85
C ILE A 101 -7.38 -12.77 -6.78
N GLU A 102 -6.99 -11.53 -6.78
CA GLU A 102 -7.59 -10.51 -7.62
C GLU A 102 -7.16 -10.68 -9.08
#